data_e8be937b509bda2b8aa551497c00fae3
#
_entry.id   e8be937b509bda2b8aa551497c00fae3
#
_cell.length_a   1.000
_cell.length_b   1.000
_cell.length_c   1.000
_cell.angle_alpha   90.00
_cell.angle_beta   90.00
_cell.angle_gamma   90.00
#
_symmetry.space_group_name_H-M   'P 1'
#
loop_
_entity.id
_entity.type
_entity.pdbx_description
1 polymer ?
#
loop_
_entity_poly.entity_id
_entity_poly.type
_entity_poly.pdbx_seq_one_letter_code
_entity_poly.pdbx_strand_id
1 'polypeptide(L)'
;MVKNNSSTETEITKGATSNKNSASAGVSAGANAEASSKRGLGNGTTGEAKAETHVVAKAGVSAEAKNGNAKFEAGTKVEAGATATAGTSTNIGNGVSADTEVHAGTKTYSDIGVSGQIGTNGVKGEAGAIAGAKAEVGTSATIGNDRNNVSLGAAVSVGPQIGAKVGGGATVEDGKLTVGADVKLALGVGVSISPSITVDTRPVMNPIRNHVVAPLSNAAKATGNACKKVAKKMKFW
;
A
#
# COMPACT_ATOMS: atom_id res chain seq x y z
N MET A 1 12.93 19.42 -20.18
CA MET A 1 13.84 18.30 -20.42
C MET A 1 12.98 17.03 -20.46
N VAL A 2 13.06 16.26 -21.52
CA VAL A 2 12.33 14.97 -21.65
C VAL A 2 13.27 13.88 -21.18
N LYS A 3 12.83 13.08 -20.22
CA LYS A 3 13.55 11.85 -19.84
C LYS A 3 12.71 10.67 -20.32
N ASN A 4 13.30 9.82 -21.13
CA ASN A 4 12.72 8.57 -21.59
C ASN A 4 13.48 7.42 -20.92
N ASN A 5 12.77 6.52 -20.27
CA ASN A 5 13.32 5.30 -19.70
C ASN A 5 12.61 4.08 -20.33
N SER A 6 13.35 3.05 -20.62
CA SER A 6 12.81 1.74 -20.96
C SER A 6 13.55 0.67 -20.17
N SER A 7 12.82 -0.28 -19.63
CA SER A 7 13.36 -1.44 -18.90
C SER A 7 12.61 -2.70 -19.28
N THR A 8 13.31 -3.81 -19.29
CA THR A 8 12.73 -5.15 -19.42
C THR A 8 13.29 -6.02 -18.31
N GLU A 9 12.43 -6.62 -17.53
CA GLU A 9 12.81 -7.48 -16.42
C GLU A 9 12.07 -8.82 -16.51
N THR A 10 12.80 -9.90 -16.28
CA THR A 10 12.23 -11.25 -16.20
C THR A 10 12.71 -11.89 -14.90
N GLU A 11 11.78 -12.30 -14.07
CA GLU A 11 12.08 -12.94 -12.79
C GLU A 11 11.33 -14.26 -12.65
N ILE A 12 12.02 -15.28 -12.15
CA ILE A 12 11.41 -16.55 -11.71
C ILE A 12 11.94 -16.84 -10.32
N THR A 13 11.05 -16.84 -9.35
CA THR A 13 11.37 -17.15 -7.95
C THR A 13 10.57 -18.34 -7.45
N LYS A 14 11.24 -19.27 -6.79
CA LYS A 14 10.62 -20.36 -6.04
C LYS A 14 11.23 -20.39 -4.65
N GLY A 15 10.42 -20.50 -3.64
CA GLY A 15 10.95 -20.55 -2.30
C GLY A 15 9.94 -21.02 -1.26
N ALA A 16 10.48 -21.66 -0.24
CA ALA A 16 9.80 -21.86 1.02
C ALA A 16 10.77 -21.44 2.11
N THR A 17 10.31 -20.61 3.02
CA THR A 17 11.09 -20.18 4.18
C THR A 17 10.27 -20.38 5.43
N SER A 18 10.92 -20.84 6.47
CA SER A 18 10.30 -20.92 7.79
C SER A 18 11.33 -20.55 8.83
N ASN A 19 10.96 -19.66 9.72
CA ASN A 19 11.74 -19.30 10.90
C ASN A 19 10.80 -19.12 12.10
N LYS A 20 11.35 -18.77 13.27
CA LYS A 20 10.58 -18.66 14.52
C LYS A 20 9.36 -17.72 14.43
N ASN A 21 9.36 -16.75 13.52
CA ASN A 21 8.36 -15.69 13.43
C ASN A 21 7.68 -15.58 12.08
N SER A 22 8.08 -16.37 11.09
CA SER A 22 7.47 -16.34 9.76
C SER A 22 7.56 -17.69 9.06
N ALA A 23 6.55 -17.97 8.26
CA ALA A 23 6.55 -19.07 7.32
C ALA A 23 5.96 -18.60 6.00
N SER A 24 6.59 -18.96 4.90
CA SER A 24 6.07 -18.67 3.56
C SER A 24 6.43 -19.79 2.60
N ALA A 25 5.55 -20.07 1.68
CA ALA A 25 5.82 -20.94 0.55
C ALA A 25 5.14 -20.36 -0.70
N GLY A 26 5.85 -20.31 -1.80
CA GLY A 26 5.31 -19.74 -3.01
C GLY A 26 6.17 -19.95 -4.24
N VAL A 27 5.55 -19.72 -5.37
CA VAL A 27 6.16 -19.70 -6.69
C VAL A 27 5.74 -18.41 -7.38
N SER A 28 6.67 -17.69 -7.98
CA SER A 28 6.36 -16.58 -8.84
C SER A 28 7.20 -16.65 -10.12
N ALA A 29 6.60 -16.25 -11.22
CA ALA A 29 7.26 -16.02 -12.49
C ALA A 29 6.67 -14.76 -13.11
N GLY A 30 7.50 -13.92 -13.73
CA GLY A 30 7.03 -12.70 -14.36
C GLY A 30 7.99 -12.17 -15.39
N ALA A 31 7.44 -11.41 -16.32
CA ALA A 31 8.21 -10.59 -17.26
C ALA A 31 7.51 -9.23 -17.36
N ASN A 32 8.28 -8.18 -17.39
CA ASN A 32 7.79 -6.80 -17.50
C ASN A 32 8.62 -6.02 -18.50
N ALA A 33 7.97 -5.18 -19.30
CA ALA A 33 8.61 -4.18 -20.13
C ALA A 33 7.91 -2.83 -19.92
N GLU A 34 8.70 -1.82 -19.67
CA GLU A 34 8.22 -0.48 -19.34
C GLU A 34 8.89 0.57 -20.23
N ALA A 35 8.12 1.56 -20.65
CA ALA A 35 8.61 2.79 -21.26
C ALA A 35 7.93 3.98 -20.58
N SER A 36 8.69 4.98 -20.20
CA SER A 36 8.16 6.19 -19.54
C SER A 36 8.78 7.45 -20.09
N SER A 37 8.02 8.54 -20.04
CA SER A 37 8.44 9.88 -20.42
C SER A 37 7.90 10.89 -19.43
N LYS A 38 8.77 11.81 -18.98
CA LYS A 38 8.41 12.90 -18.07
C LYS A 38 8.83 14.25 -18.61
N ARG A 39 7.92 15.22 -18.56
CA ARG A 39 8.15 16.57 -19.08
C ARG A 39 7.64 17.65 -18.12
N GLY A 40 8.43 18.68 -17.89
CA GLY A 40 7.97 19.91 -17.25
C GLY A 40 7.08 20.71 -18.22
N LEU A 41 5.90 21.10 -17.75
CA LEU A 41 4.92 21.88 -18.52
C LEU A 41 4.92 23.37 -18.16
N GLY A 42 5.77 23.79 -17.22
CA GLY A 42 5.82 25.16 -16.69
C GLY A 42 4.92 25.35 -15.47
N ASN A 43 5.05 26.52 -14.81
CA ASN A 43 4.24 26.89 -13.64
C ASN A 43 4.14 25.85 -12.53
N GLY A 44 5.23 25.11 -12.27
CA GLY A 44 5.23 24.05 -11.26
C GLY A 44 4.46 22.78 -11.64
N THR A 45 4.05 22.66 -12.90
CA THR A 45 3.34 21.49 -13.41
C THR A 45 4.30 20.55 -14.15
N THR A 46 4.19 19.26 -13.89
CA THR A 46 4.87 18.18 -14.62
C THR A 46 3.85 17.25 -15.23
N GLY A 47 4.11 16.79 -16.44
CA GLY A 47 3.36 15.72 -17.11
C GLY A 47 4.21 14.47 -17.19
N GLU A 48 3.59 13.33 -17.02
CA GLU A 48 4.20 12.01 -17.14
C GLU A 48 3.32 11.10 -18.01
N ALA A 49 3.97 10.29 -18.84
CA ALA A 49 3.30 9.24 -19.59
C ALA A 49 4.11 7.95 -19.44
N LYS A 50 3.45 6.85 -19.21
CA LYS A 50 4.02 5.53 -19.03
C LYS A 50 3.24 4.50 -19.85
N ALA A 51 3.97 3.58 -20.46
CA ALA A 51 3.40 2.38 -21.08
C ALA A 51 4.08 1.16 -20.46
N GLU A 52 3.32 0.15 -20.12
CA GLU A 52 3.80 -1.06 -19.48
C GLU A 52 3.14 -2.29 -20.11
N THR A 53 3.91 -3.34 -20.32
CA THR A 53 3.39 -4.67 -20.62
C THR A 53 3.93 -5.64 -19.59
N HIS A 54 3.09 -6.54 -19.09
CA HIS A 54 3.52 -7.49 -18.07
C HIS A 54 2.83 -8.84 -18.22
N VAL A 55 3.53 -9.85 -17.76
CA VAL A 55 3.00 -11.19 -17.52
C VAL A 55 3.46 -11.60 -16.12
N VAL A 56 2.54 -12.02 -15.29
CA VAL A 56 2.82 -12.43 -13.91
C VAL A 56 2.02 -13.66 -13.56
N ALA A 57 2.67 -14.65 -12.98
CA ALA A 57 2.01 -15.80 -12.35
C ALA A 57 2.58 -15.94 -10.93
N LYS A 58 1.71 -15.95 -9.93
CA LYS A 58 2.08 -16.11 -8.52
C LYS A 58 1.11 -17.08 -7.85
N ALA A 59 1.65 -17.93 -6.99
CA ALA A 59 0.84 -18.74 -6.07
C ALA A 59 1.61 -18.85 -4.75
N GLY A 60 0.93 -18.69 -3.64
CA GLY A 60 1.62 -18.80 -2.37
C GLY A 60 0.75 -18.57 -1.16
N VAL A 61 1.35 -18.90 -0.04
CA VAL A 61 0.83 -18.62 1.30
C VAL A 61 1.96 -18.06 2.14
N SER A 62 1.65 -17.09 2.96
CA SER A 62 2.59 -16.54 3.93
C SER A 62 1.90 -16.19 5.24
N ALA A 63 2.63 -16.34 6.33
CA ALA A 63 2.24 -15.86 7.64
C ALA A 63 3.49 -15.31 8.34
N GLU A 64 3.39 -14.17 8.93
CA GLU A 64 4.46 -13.52 9.67
C GLU A 64 3.92 -12.92 10.96
N ALA A 65 4.64 -13.10 12.05
CA ALA A 65 4.36 -12.42 13.32
C ALA A 65 5.66 -11.81 13.84
N LYS A 66 5.75 -10.48 13.86
CA LYS A 66 6.96 -9.76 14.27
C LYS A 66 6.61 -8.40 14.88
N ASN A 67 7.28 -8.07 15.98
CA ASN A 67 7.17 -6.76 16.63
C ASN A 67 5.71 -6.32 16.90
N GLY A 68 4.85 -7.25 17.34
CA GLY A 68 3.45 -6.96 17.63
C GLY A 68 2.55 -6.84 16.39
N ASN A 69 3.08 -7.15 15.20
CA ASN A 69 2.30 -7.21 13.97
C ASN A 69 2.14 -8.68 13.51
N ALA A 70 0.97 -9.02 13.05
CA ALA A 70 0.68 -10.27 12.38
C ALA A 70 0.20 -9.98 10.96
N LYS A 71 0.76 -10.68 9.98
CA LYS A 71 0.34 -10.62 8.58
C LYS A 71 0.06 -12.02 8.09
N PHE A 72 -0.93 -12.15 7.24
CA PHE A 72 -1.16 -13.37 6.49
C PHE A 72 -1.56 -13.04 5.06
N GLU A 73 -1.20 -13.90 4.14
CA GLU A 73 -1.58 -13.81 2.74
C GLU A 73 -1.72 -15.23 2.19
N ALA A 74 -2.76 -15.47 1.43
CA ALA A 74 -2.94 -16.72 0.68
C ALA A 74 -3.64 -16.40 -0.64
N GLY A 75 -3.11 -16.92 -1.74
CA GLY A 75 -3.74 -16.67 -3.02
C GLY A 75 -2.96 -17.15 -4.23
N THR A 76 -3.65 -17.02 -5.35
CA THR A 76 -3.09 -17.23 -6.68
C THR A 76 -3.40 -16.02 -7.55
N LYS A 77 -2.43 -15.58 -8.33
CA LYS A 77 -2.62 -14.53 -9.32
C LYS A 77 -1.94 -14.94 -10.62
N VAL A 78 -2.70 -14.88 -11.70
CA VAL A 78 -2.16 -14.92 -13.07
C VAL A 78 -2.67 -13.67 -13.77
N GLU A 79 -1.77 -12.93 -14.37
CA GLU A 79 -2.12 -11.70 -15.08
C GLU A 79 -1.19 -11.52 -16.28
N ALA A 80 -1.77 -11.16 -17.41
CA ALA A 80 -1.02 -10.67 -18.57
C ALA A 80 -1.75 -9.46 -19.12
N GLY A 81 -1.02 -8.39 -19.41
CA GLY A 81 -1.66 -7.18 -19.86
C GLY A 81 -0.73 -6.11 -20.37
N ALA A 82 -1.35 -5.08 -20.92
CA ALA A 82 -0.71 -3.84 -21.31
C ALA A 82 -1.52 -2.68 -20.72
N THR A 83 -0.81 -1.69 -20.18
CA THR A 83 -1.41 -0.50 -19.58
C THR A 83 -0.68 0.74 -20.08
N ALA A 84 -1.41 1.79 -20.38
CA ALA A 84 -0.88 3.12 -20.62
C ALA A 84 -1.45 4.06 -19.57
N THR A 85 -0.59 4.88 -18.99
CA THR A 85 -0.95 5.91 -18.01
C THR A 85 -0.48 7.26 -18.47
N ALA A 86 -1.27 8.29 -18.19
CA ALA A 86 -0.87 9.67 -18.37
C ALA A 86 -1.34 10.48 -17.15
N GLY A 87 -0.47 11.28 -16.61
CA GLY A 87 -0.78 12.05 -15.41
C GLY A 87 -0.16 13.43 -15.42
N THR A 88 -0.70 14.27 -14.57
CA THR A 88 -0.13 15.59 -14.27
C THR A 88 -0.02 15.78 -12.77
N SER A 89 1.06 16.44 -12.38
CA SER A 89 1.26 16.90 -11.00
C SER A 89 1.50 18.40 -11.03
N THR A 90 0.70 19.14 -10.27
CA THR A 90 0.78 20.58 -10.18
C THR A 90 1.03 21.02 -8.75
N ASN A 91 2.09 21.77 -8.52
CA ASN A 91 2.35 22.39 -7.22
C ASN A 91 1.45 23.63 -7.04
N ILE A 92 0.56 23.58 -6.06
CA ILE A 92 -0.41 24.65 -5.75
C ILE A 92 0.21 25.68 -4.79
N GLY A 93 1.36 25.37 -4.18
CA GLY A 93 2.03 26.21 -3.17
C GLY A 93 1.91 25.61 -1.76
N ASN A 94 2.73 26.13 -0.84
CA ASN A 94 2.78 25.68 0.56
C ASN A 94 3.01 24.16 0.74
N GLY A 95 3.69 23.50 -0.22
CA GLY A 95 3.93 22.06 -0.19
C GLY A 95 2.70 21.22 -0.55
N VAL A 96 1.64 21.83 -1.06
CA VAL A 96 0.43 21.13 -1.54
C VAL A 96 0.54 20.89 -3.03
N SER A 97 0.19 19.70 -3.48
CA SER A 97 0.06 19.33 -4.90
C SER A 97 -1.36 18.89 -5.23
N ALA A 98 -1.70 19.02 -6.49
CA ALA A 98 -2.83 18.34 -7.12
C ALA A 98 -2.29 17.42 -8.21
N ASP A 99 -2.56 16.15 -8.05
CA ASP A 99 -2.12 15.10 -8.96
C ASP A 99 -3.35 14.46 -9.61
N THR A 100 -3.31 14.30 -10.91
CA THR A 100 -4.33 13.58 -11.65
C THR A 100 -3.69 12.55 -12.54
N GLU A 101 -4.31 11.39 -12.65
CA GLU A 101 -3.86 10.31 -13.52
C GLU A 101 -5.04 9.72 -14.25
N VAL A 102 -4.84 9.38 -15.50
CA VAL A 102 -5.74 8.59 -16.33
C VAL A 102 -4.97 7.37 -16.79
N HIS A 103 -5.59 6.21 -16.71
CA HIS A 103 -5.02 4.98 -17.23
C HIS A 103 -6.01 4.27 -18.15
N ALA A 104 -5.45 3.60 -19.12
CA ALA A 104 -6.19 2.70 -20.01
C ALA A 104 -5.37 1.44 -20.24
N GLY A 105 -6.01 0.30 -20.30
CA GLY A 105 -5.29 -0.95 -20.51
C GLY A 105 -6.19 -2.11 -20.84
N THR A 106 -5.54 -3.19 -21.26
CA THR A 106 -6.19 -4.48 -21.49
C THR A 106 -5.45 -5.52 -20.66
N LYS A 107 -6.18 -6.44 -20.07
CA LYS A 107 -5.60 -7.57 -19.37
C LYS A 107 -6.49 -8.81 -19.32
N THR A 108 -5.81 -9.96 -19.30
CA THR A 108 -6.40 -11.23 -18.88
C THR A 108 -5.87 -11.56 -17.50
N TYR A 109 -6.72 -12.02 -16.61
CA TYR A 109 -6.32 -12.24 -15.23
C TYR A 109 -7.19 -13.26 -14.52
N SER A 110 -6.60 -13.90 -13.53
CA SER A 110 -7.27 -14.64 -12.47
C SER A 110 -6.58 -14.28 -11.16
N ASP A 111 -7.32 -13.73 -10.24
CA ASP A 111 -6.82 -13.28 -8.95
C ASP A 111 -7.78 -13.74 -7.86
N ILE A 112 -7.32 -14.69 -7.05
CA ILE A 112 -8.07 -15.25 -5.93
C ILE A 112 -7.20 -15.13 -4.71
N GLY A 113 -7.69 -14.47 -3.68
CA GLY A 113 -6.85 -14.31 -2.51
C GLY A 113 -7.56 -13.73 -1.31
N VAL A 114 -6.91 -13.93 -0.19
CA VAL A 114 -7.23 -13.31 1.08
C VAL A 114 -5.92 -12.83 1.72
N SER A 115 -5.94 -11.64 2.24
CA SER A 115 -4.83 -11.10 3.01
C SER A 115 -5.33 -10.33 4.21
N GLY A 116 -4.50 -10.26 5.24
CA GLY A 116 -4.79 -9.44 6.41
C GLY A 116 -3.52 -9.05 7.15
N GLN A 117 -3.60 -7.92 7.79
CA GLN A 117 -2.58 -7.44 8.71
C GLN A 117 -3.27 -6.83 9.92
N ILE A 118 -2.79 -7.21 11.10
CA ILE A 118 -3.23 -6.64 12.38
C ILE A 118 -1.98 -6.38 13.20
N GLY A 119 -1.90 -5.21 13.82
CA GLY A 119 -0.76 -4.90 14.68
C GLY A 119 -0.69 -3.44 15.11
N THR A 120 0.47 -3.08 15.63
CA THR A 120 0.74 -1.73 16.15
C THR A 120 0.61 -0.64 15.10
N ASN A 121 0.75 -0.98 13.81
CA ASN A 121 0.64 -0.05 12.69
C ASN A 121 -0.77 -0.01 12.08
N GLY A 122 -1.74 -0.72 12.68
CA GLY A 122 -3.13 -0.72 12.23
C GLY A 122 -3.65 -2.05 11.74
N VAL A 123 -4.74 -1.98 11.01
CA VAL A 123 -5.48 -3.13 10.47
C VAL A 123 -5.71 -2.92 8.97
N LYS A 124 -5.40 -3.94 8.18
CA LYS A 124 -5.74 -4.03 6.75
C LYS A 124 -6.30 -5.41 6.43
N GLY A 125 -7.19 -5.48 5.47
CA GLY A 125 -7.67 -6.74 4.94
C GLY A 125 -8.16 -6.61 3.51
N GLU A 126 -8.00 -7.66 2.74
CA GLU A 126 -8.54 -7.81 1.40
C GLU A 126 -8.99 -9.25 1.20
N ALA A 127 -10.11 -9.43 0.57
CA ALA A 127 -10.61 -10.74 0.17
C ALA A 127 -11.36 -10.64 -1.16
N GLY A 128 -11.27 -11.68 -1.96
CA GLY A 128 -12.06 -11.79 -3.18
C GLY A 128 -11.50 -12.73 -4.21
N ALA A 129 -12.30 -12.90 -5.23
CA ALA A 129 -11.95 -13.64 -6.43
C ALA A 129 -12.46 -12.86 -7.64
N ILE A 130 -11.60 -12.67 -8.63
CA ILE A 130 -11.98 -12.01 -9.87
C ILE A 130 -11.15 -12.60 -11.01
N ALA A 131 -11.81 -12.96 -12.09
CA ALA A 131 -11.17 -13.57 -13.25
C ALA A 131 -11.80 -13.08 -14.55
N GLY A 132 -11.04 -13.11 -15.63
CA GLY A 132 -11.51 -12.80 -16.95
C GLY A 132 -10.53 -12.07 -17.82
N ALA A 133 -11.05 -11.51 -18.91
CA ALA A 133 -10.33 -10.58 -19.78
C ALA A 133 -11.08 -9.26 -19.82
N LYS A 134 -10.39 -8.14 -19.77
CA LYS A 134 -11.01 -6.81 -19.76
C LYS A 134 -10.18 -5.77 -20.49
N ALA A 135 -10.90 -4.79 -21.05
CA ALA A 135 -10.37 -3.47 -21.30
C ALA A 135 -10.84 -2.54 -20.17
N GLU A 136 -9.96 -1.71 -19.64
CA GLU A 136 -10.23 -0.83 -18.51
C GLU A 136 -9.78 0.58 -18.80
N VAL A 137 -10.59 1.53 -18.37
CA VAL A 137 -10.22 2.94 -18.30
C VAL A 137 -10.52 3.43 -16.88
N GLY A 138 -9.60 4.13 -16.30
CA GLY A 138 -9.77 4.67 -14.95
C GLY A 138 -9.08 6.02 -14.81
N THR A 139 -9.41 6.67 -13.71
CA THR A 139 -8.84 7.94 -13.31
C THR A 139 -8.59 7.95 -11.80
N SER A 140 -7.59 8.65 -11.39
CA SER A 140 -7.38 8.99 -10.00
C SER A 140 -7.04 10.47 -9.83
N ALA A 141 -7.40 11.00 -8.68
CA ALA A 141 -7.04 12.36 -8.28
C ALA A 141 -6.58 12.33 -6.83
N THR A 142 -5.51 13.06 -6.54
CA THR A 142 -4.99 13.27 -5.19
C THR A 142 -4.76 14.74 -4.97
N ILE A 143 -5.22 15.25 -3.86
CA ILE A 143 -4.98 16.63 -3.43
C ILE A 143 -4.41 16.61 -2.03
N GLY A 144 -3.33 17.33 -1.81
CA GLY A 144 -2.70 17.42 -0.50
C GLY A 144 -1.18 17.48 -0.56
N ASN A 145 -0.57 17.04 0.50
CA ASN A 145 0.88 16.91 0.64
C ASN A 145 1.22 15.52 1.19
N ASP A 146 2.50 15.24 1.39
CA ASP A 146 2.98 13.95 1.90
C ASP A 146 2.40 13.55 3.28
N ARG A 147 1.76 14.48 3.99
CA ARG A 147 1.25 14.27 5.35
C ARG A 147 -0.27 14.27 5.44
N ASN A 148 -0.89 15.11 4.62
CA ASN A 148 -2.34 15.27 4.60
C ASN A 148 -2.78 15.26 3.15
N ASN A 149 -3.48 14.23 2.75
CA ASN A 149 -4.02 14.13 1.40
C ASN A 149 -5.34 13.36 1.37
N VAL A 150 -6.08 13.62 0.34
CA VAL A 150 -7.28 12.89 -0.04
C VAL A 150 -7.07 12.36 -1.44
N SER A 151 -7.29 11.08 -1.64
CA SER A 151 -7.21 10.43 -2.93
C SER A 151 -8.51 9.72 -3.27
N LEU A 152 -8.88 9.78 -4.51
CA LEU A 152 -10.01 9.03 -5.06
C LEU A 152 -9.60 8.42 -6.39
N GLY A 153 -9.74 7.11 -6.52
CA GLY A 153 -9.59 6.37 -7.77
C GLY A 153 -10.91 5.76 -8.18
N ALA A 154 -11.20 5.77 -9.46
CA ALA A 154 -12.33 5.07 -10.06
C ALA A 154 -11.93 4.49 -11.41
N ALA A 155 -12.41 3.29 -11.74
CA ALA A 155 -12.22 2.70 -13.04
C ALA A 155 -13.47 1.92 -13.48
N VAL A 156 -13.65 1.89 -14.78
CA VAL A 156 -14.67 1.09 -15.45
C VAL A 156 -13.97 0.15 -16.42
N SER A 157 -14.45 -1.07 -16.47
CA SER A 157 -13.92 -2.09 -17.37
C SER A 157 -15.02 -2.82 -18.11
N VAL A 158 -14.72 -3.30 -19.30
CA VAL A 158 -15.62 -4.09 -20.14
C VAL A 158 -14.87 -5.33 -20.64
N GLY A 159 -15.58 -6.44 -20.74
CA GLY A 159 -15.03 -7.71 -21.22
C GLY A 159 -15.59 -8.91 -20.44
N PRO A 160 -15.26 -10.13 -20.87
CA PRO A 160 -15.70 -11.35 -20.19
C PRO A 160 -14.98 -11.50 -18.85
N GLN A 161 -15.55 -10.95 -17.80
CA GLN A 161 -15.01 -10.95 -16.45
C GLN A 161 -16.12 -11.24 -15.44
N ILE A 162 -15.75 -11.92 -14.36
CA ILE A 162 -16.64 -12.22 -13.24
C ILE A 162 -15.87 -12.17 -11.93
N GLY A 163 -16.50 -11.66 -10.89
CA GLY A 163 -15.98 -11.71 -9.53
C GLY A 163 -16.17 -10.44 -8.72
N ALA A 164 -15.68 -10.49 -7.51
CA ALA A 164 -15.65 -9.37 -6.59
C ALA A 164 -14.39 -9.39 -5.72
N LYS A 165 -13.86 -8.21 -5.42
CA LYS A 165 -12.82 -8.00 -4.40
C LYS A 165 -13.21 -6.83 -3.54
N VAL A 166 -12.99 -6.99 -2.25
CA VAL A 166 -13.21 -5.94 -1.25
C VAL A 166 -12.00 -5.89 -0.35
N GLY A 167 -11.51 -4.71 -0.14
CA GLY A 167 -10.40 -4.45 0.76
C GLY A 167 -10.59 -3.14 1.52
N GLY A 168 -9.81 -2.97 2.54
CA GLY A 168 -9.79 -1.72 3.29
C GLY A 168 -8.95 -1.83 4.55
N GLY A 169 -8.79 -0.70 5.20
CA GLY A 169 -8.06 -0.67 6.45
C GLY A 169 -7.73 0.72 6.93
N ALA A 170 -7.21 0.75 8.13
CA ALA A 170 -6.65 1.92 8.76
C ALA A 170 -5.23 1.61 9.23
N THR A 171 -4.29 2.44 8.88
CA THR A 171 -2.88 2.28 9.29
C THR A 171 -2.33 3.57 9.85
N VAL A 172 -1.45 3.43 10.83
CA VAL A 172 -0.66 4.53 11.38
C VAL A 172 0.80 4.22 11.15
N GLU A 173 1.46 5.04 10.36
CA GLU A 173 2.88 4.90 10.05
C GLU A 173 3.54 6.28 10.03
N ASP A 174 4.68 6.42 10.68
CA ASP A 174 5.42 7.69 10.82
C ASP A 174 4.56 8.89 11.27
N GLY A 175 3.56 8.63 12.13
CA GLY A 175 2.63 9.64 12.61
C GLY A 175 1.59 10.08 11.59
N LYS A 176 1.35 9.32 10.55
CA LYS A 176 0.28 9.51 9.57
C LYS A 176 -0.78 8.42 9.78
N LEU A 177 -2.03 8.82 9.89
CA LEU A 177 -3.17 7.91 9.83
C LEU A 177 -3.66 7.86 8.39
N THR A 178 -3.64 6.70 7.79
CA THR A 178 -4.26 6.47 6.48
C THR A 178 -5.44 5.52 6.63
N VAL A 179 -6.58 5.95 6.12
CA VAL A 179 -7.80 5.14 6.04
C VAL A 179 -8.19 5.02 4.58
N GLY A 180 -8.44 3.81 4.12
CA GLY A 180 -8.82 3.57 2.74
C GLY A 180 -9.72 2.36 2.58
N ALA A 181 -10.42 2.33 1.47
CA ALA A 181 -11.23 1.21 1.03
C ALA A 181 -10.97 0.93 -0.46
N ASP A 182 -11.18 -0.30 -0.88
CA ASP A 182 -11.09 -0.73 -2.27
C ASP A 182 -12.24 -1.69 -2.55
N VAL A 183 -13.03 -1.40 -3.55
CA VAL A 183 -14.14 -2.24 -3.98
C VAL A 183 -14.05 -2.45 -5.48
N LYS A 184 -14.03 -3.71 -5.90
CA LYS A 184 -14.04 -4.14 -7.30
C LYS A 184 -15.17 -5.13 -7.53
N LEU A 185 -15.99 -4.84 -8.51
CA LEU A 185 -17.09 -5.71 -8.94
C LEU A 185 -16.97 -5.93 -10.44
N ALA A 186 -17.24 -7.13 -10.90
CA ALA A 186 -17.13 -7.51 -12.29
C ALA A 186 -18.19 -8.54 -12.67
N LEU A 187 -19.00 -8.23 -13.67
CA LEU A 187 -19.96 -9.14 -14.33
C LEU A 187 -20.17 -8.65 -15.78
N GLY A 188 -19.25 -9.02 -16.68
CA GLY A 188 -19.21 -8.46 -18.03
C GLY A 188 -18.71 -7.02 -18.04
N VAL A 189 -19.34 -6.14 -17.29
CA VAL A 189 -18.86 -4.79 -16.96
C VAL A 189 -18.33 -4.81 -15.52
N GLY A 190 -17.22 -4.16 -15.30
CA GLY A 190 -16.62 -4.04 -13.98
C GLY A 190 -16.49 -2.58 -13.53
N VAL A 191 -16.59 -2.37 -12.24
CA VAL A 191 -16.38 -1.07 -11.59
C VAL A 191 -15.43 -1.25 -10.42
N SER A 192 -14.48 -0.34 -10.28
CA SER A 192 -13.64 -0.23 -9.08
C SER A 192 -13.65 1.18 -8.53
N ILE A 193 -13.64 1.30 -7.19
CA ILE A 193 -13.59 2.58 -6.48
C ILE A 193 -12.62 2.41 -5.31
N SER A 194 -11.68 3.32 -5.17
CA SER A 194 -10.61 3.27 -4.19
C SER A 194 -10.40 4.64 -3.52
N PRO A 195 -11.24 5.04 -2.56
CA PRO A 195 -11.02 6.23 -1.76
C PRO A 195 -9.95 6.01 -0.70
N SER A 196 -9.14 7.02 -0.41
CA SER A 196 -8.25 7.06 0.74
C SER A 196 -8.06 8.46 1.29
N ILE A 197 -7.82 8.54 2.59
CA ILE A 197 -7.53 9.78 3.31
C ILE A 197 -6.30 9.53 4.18
N THR A 198 -5.33 10.42 4.10
CA THR A 198 -4.14 10.43 4.97
C THR A 198 -4.12 11.72 5.78
N VAL A 199 -3.89 11.63 7.07
CA VAL A 199 -3.84 12.77 8.00
C VAL A 199 -2.63 12.65 8.90
N ASP A 200 -1.88 13.74 9.06
CA ASP A 200 -0.78 13.82 10.04
C ASP A 200 -1.36 13.87 11.48
N THR A 201 -1.08 12.85 12.25
CA THR A 201 -1.55 12.74 13.64
C THR A 201 -0.56 13.34 14.66
N ARG A 202 0.64 13.72 14.25
CA ARG A 202 1.69 14.23 15.14
C ARG A 202 1.31 15.51 15.88
N PRO A 203 0.58 16.47 15.28
CA PRO A 203 0.12 17.64 16.03
C PRO A 203 -0.72 17.30 17.26
N VAL A 204 -1.46 16.18 17.21
CA VAL A 204 -2.29 15.71 18.31
C VAL A 204 -1.53 14.75 19.23
N MET A 205 -0.71 13.85 18.65
CA MET A 205 0.01 12.83 19.40
C MET A 205 1.23 13.38 20.17
N ASN A 206 1.93 14.37 19.63
CA ASN A 206 3.10 14.95 20.26
C ASN A 206 2.81 15.60 21.62
N PRO A 207 1.79 16.42 21.81
CA PRO A 207 1.39 16.93 23.11
C PRO A 207 1.11 15.82 24.12
N ILE A 208 0.34 14.81 23.73
CA ILE A 208 0.01 13.66 24.58
C ILE A 208 1.26 12.91 24.99
N ARG A 209 2.16 12.63 24.04
CA ARG A 209 3.42 11.94 24.30
C ARG A 209 4.32 12.72 25.25
N ASN A 210 4.44 14.03 25.06
CA ASN A 210 5.33 14.87 25.86
C ASN A 210 4.74 15.19 27.25
N HIS A 211 3.43 15.39 27.35
CA HIS A 211 2.78 15.83 28.60
C HIS A 211 2.22 14.69 29.46
N VAL A 212 1.98 13.53 28.88
CA VAL A 212 1.39 12.38 29.60
C VAL A 212 2.32 11.18 29.63
N VAL A 213 2.80 10.71 28.49
CA VAL A 213 3.55 9.45 28.38
C VAL A 213 4.99 9.60 28.90
N ALA A 214 5.66 10.69 28.56
CA ALA A 214 7.05 10.92 29.01
C ALA A 214 7.16 11.11 30.54
N PRO A 215 6.32 11.90 31.20
CA PRO A 215 6.33 11.99 32.66
C PRO A 215 6.02 10.66 33.35
N LEU A 216 5.05 9.89 32.87
CA LEU A 216 4.70 8.58 33.40
C LEU A 216 5.85 7.58 33.26
N SER A 217 6.53 7.55 32.11
CA SER A 217 7.69 6.68 31.92
C SER A 217 8.87 7.05 32.79
N ASN A 218 9.08 8.35 33.04
CA ASN A 218 10.13 8.84 33.93
C ASN A 218 9.83 8.52 35.40
N ALA A 219 8.57 8.66 35.80
CA ALA A 219 8.11 8.26 37.14
C ALA A 219 8.31 6.75 37.38
N ALA A 220 7.93 5.91 36.40
CA ALA A 220 8.12 4.45 36.48
C ALA A 220 9.59 4.05 36.58
N LYS A 221 10.47 4.72 35.81
CA LYS A 221 11.95 4.50 35.93
C LYS A 221 12.49 4.94 37.28
N ALA A 222 12.04 6.07 37.82
CA ALA A 222 12.44 6.56 39.14
C ALA A 222 12.03 5.58 40.24
N THR A 223 10.80 5.07 40.21
CA THR A 223 10.28 4.06 41.14
C THR A 223 11.09 2.75 41.05
N GLY A 224 11.36 2.27 39.83
CA GLY A 224 12.19 1.07 39.64
C GLY A 224 13.59 1.21 40.16
N ASN A 225 14.21 2.39 40.02
CA ASN A 225 15.54 2.67 40.58
C ASN A 225 15.52 2.78 42.10
N ALA A 226 14.47 3.33 42.68
CA ALA A 226 14.27 3.36 44.13
C ALA A 226 14.15 1.94 44.72
N CYS A 227 13.31 1.09 44.11
CA CYS A 227 13.16 -0.32 44.48
C CYS A 227 14.50 -1.08 44.42
N LYS A 228 15.29 -0.87 43.35
CA LYS A 228 16.63 -1.48 43.26
C LYS A 228 17.60 -1.03 44.35
N LYS A 229 17.55 0.24 44.75
CA LYS A 229 18.37 0.77 45.87
C LYS A 229 17.95 0.15 47.20
N VAL A 230 16.67 -0.01 47.48
CA VAL A 230 16.14 -0.65 48.67
C VAL A 230 16.53 -2.14 48.71
N ALA A 231 16.35 -2.86 47.59
CA ALA A 231 16.73 -4.27 47.49
C ALA A 231 18.24 -4.51 47.70
N LYS A 232 19.09 -3.57 47.23
CA LYS A 232 20.52 -3.63 47.52
C LYS A 232 20.85 -3.43 49.01
N LYS A 233 20.12 -2.55 49.69
CA LYS A 233 20.34 -2.34 51.15
C LYS A 233 19.89 -3.53 51.97
N MET A 234 18.81 -4.23 51.57
CA MET A 234 18.35 -5.43 52.27
C MET A 234 19.24 -6.68 52.09
N LYS A 235 20.15 -6.71 51.12
CA LYS A 235 21.11 -7.80 50.96
C LYS A 235 22.30 -7.73 51.89
N PHE A 236 22.43 -6.73 52.73
CA PHE A 236 23.49 -6.55 53.69
C PHE A 236 23.05 -6.77 55.16
N TRP A 237 21.91 -7.42 55.36
CA TRP A 237 21.44 -7.90 56.67
C TRP A 237 21.25 -9.41 56.66
#